data_46ca7cdff070f4d7d1c53430be331813
#
_entry.id   46ca7cdff070f4d7d1c53430be331813
#
_cell.length_a   1.000
_cell.length_b   1.000
_cell.length_c   1.000
_cell.angle_alpha   90.00
_cell.angle_beta   90.00
_cell.angle_gamma   90.00
#
_symmetry.space_group_name_H-M   'P 1'
#
loop_
_entity.id
_entity.type
_entity.pdbx_description
1 polymer ?
#
loop_
_entity_poly.entity_id
_entity_poly.type
_entity_poly.pdbx_seq_one_letter_code
_entity_poly.pdbx_strand_id
1 'polypeptide(L)'
;MHTVTYTALLGTLDMVASALGQNLLWGRLSDRYKIRTKLIVAGESIAAVTYLIVFLIHKSLLNLQADFSAGVSLIVGLSILEFFWSMSDVGWAALLADVTTGRTRGSIVGALNFIASMGRMIGITFAGILYQGGEGFRQGTLFYIVITMLMTSTLLMWVTSRSTEKSYEKTERTQTEDTVEKSTAKYDSKTYMWFLASLIIIVIGAACISQVFLLFIKLPEGLNASDPEESLILTAWTLGGMLASLSCGPLADRIGRVKVITIGLVLAVLTPLFYGLVINVPALALFYGLNGVSFWIIQTVGFTFAGDIIPQDRRGRLFSVYNAVMALSWGPAGLLVGGPLADFQTEALGFTPQTSYVNTFYASSIVLALGTILFITKVARRKTKTA
;
A
#
# COMPACT_ATOMS: atom_id res chain seq x y z
N MET A 1 -6.09 -24.27 3.00
CA MET A 1 -6.29 -23.47 1.78
C MET A 1 -5.09 -23.72 0.90
N HIS A 2 -5.28 -24.39 -0.23
CA HIS A 2 -4.16 -24.86 -1.07
C HIS A 2 -4.01 -24.06 -2.39
N THR A 3 -4.81 -23.02 -2.61
CA THR A 3 -4.75 -22.21 -3.84
C THR A 3 -4.25 -20.82 -3.57
N VAL A 4 -3.52 -20.26 -4.52
CA VAL A 4 -3.01 -18.87 -4.47
C VAL A 4 -4.15 -17.86 -4.42
N THR A 5 -5.27 -18.19 -5.07
CA THR A 5 -6.49 -17.36 -5.10
C THR A 5 -7.05 -17.10 -3.70
N TYR A 6 -7.08 -18.10 -2.81
CA TYR A 6 -7.55 -17.89 -1.43
C TYR A 6 -6.62 -16.99 -0.62
N THR A 7 -5.32 -17.09 -0.83
CA THR A 7 -4.35 -16.17 -0.19
C THR A 7 -4.53 -14.73 -0.69
N ALA A 8 -4.79 -14.57 -2.00
CA ALA A 8 -5.05 -13.27 -2.59
C ALA A 8 -6.39 -12.66 -2.13
N LEU A 9 -7.37 -13.49 -1.75
CA LEU A 9 -8.65 -13.03 -1.23
C LEU A 9 -8.49 -12.22 0.07
N LEU A 10 -7.56 -12.60 0.95
CA LEU A 10 -7.27 -11.85 2.17
C LEU A 10 -6.92 -10.40 1.85
N GLY A 11 -5.86 -10.17 1.07
CA GLY A 11 -5.42 -8.80 0.74
C GLY A 11 -6.46 -8.00 -0.06
N THR A 12 -7.30 -8.69 -0.85
CA THR A 12 -8.38 -8.02 -1.61
C THR A 12 -9.49 -7.54 -0.70
N LEU A 13 -9.98 -8.39 0.20
CA LEU A 13 -11.09 -8.05 1.10
C LEU A 13 -10.69 -6.97 2.09
N ASP A 14 -9.46 -7.00 2.59
CA ASP A 14 -8.92 -5.97 3.46
C ASP A 14 -8.94 -4.59 2.77
N MET A 15 -8.41 -4.51 1.54
CA MET A 15 -8.41 -3.26 0.77
C MET A 15 -9.81 -2.76 0.42
N VAL A 16 -10.73 -3.66 0.08
CA VAL A 16 -12.12 -3.30 -0.21
C VAL A 16 -12.82 -2.82 1.06
N ALA A 17 -12.63 -3.49 2.19
CA ALA A 17 -13.21 -3.10 3.47
C ALA A 17 -12.71 -1.70 3.91
N SER A 18 -11.41 -1.46 3.78
CA SER A 18 -10.80 -0.15 4.04
C SER A 18 -11.38 0.94 3.13
N ALA A 19 -11.43 0.71 1.82
CA ALA A 19 -11.96 1.67 0.86
C ALA A 19 -13.45 1.99 1.10
N LEU A 20 -14.27 0.99 1.42
CA LEU A 20 -15.68 1.19 1.75
C LEU A 20 -15.84 1.99 3.05
N GLY A 21 -15.08 1.65 4.09
CA GLY A 21 -15.08 2.37 5.36
C GLY A 21 -14.73 3.85 5.17
N GLN A 22 -13.63 4.14 4.48
CA GLN A 22 -13.14 5.50 4.25
C GLN A 22 -14.12 6.35 3.45
N ASN A 23 -14.59 5.84 2.31
CA ASN A 23 -15.36 6.64 1.36
C ASN A 23 -16.85 6.76 1.71
N LEU A 24 -17.46 5.70 2.25
CA LEU A 24 -18.90 5.69 2.49
C LEU A 24 -19.28 6.25 3.86
N LEU A 25 -18.44 5.99 4.89
CA LEU A 25 -18.82 6.25 6.26
C LEU A 25 -17.87 7.23 6.97
N TRP A 26 -16.60 6.87 7.14
CA TRP A 26 -15.69 7.59 8.03
C TRP A 26 -15.33 8.99 7.52
N GLY A 27 -15.14 9.16 6.21
CA GLY A 27 -14.88 10.46 5.62
C GLY A 27 -16.02 11.44 5.86
N ARG A 28 -17.27 11.02 5.63
CA ARG A 28 -18.45 11.85 5.86
C ARG A 28 -18.64 12.18 7.34
N LEU A 29 -18.41 11.20 8.22
CA LEU A 29 -18.52 11.39 9.66
C LEU A 29 -17.46 12.37 10.17
N SER A 30 -16.21 12.19 9.71
CA SER A 30 -15.08 13.06 9.99
C SER A 30 -15.35 14.52 9.61
N ASP A 31 -15.87 14.76 8.42
CA ASP A 31 -16.13 16.11 7.91
C ASP A 31 -17.32 16.78 8.57
N ARG A 32 -18.40 16.02 8.76
CA ARG A 32 -19.63 16.53 9.37
C ARG A 32 -19.48 16.95 10.83
N TYR A 33 -18.75 16.14 11.62
CA TYR A 33 -18.66 16.34 13.06
C TYR A 33 -17.30 16.87 13.53
N LYS A 34 -16.31 17.00 12.63
CA LYS A 34 -14.93 17.45 12.94
C LYS A 34 -14.25 16.69 14.09
N ILE A 35 -14.59 15.40 14.25
CA ILE A 35 -14.14 14.54 15.37
C ILE A 35 -12.85 13.76 15.04
N ARG A 36 -11.84 14.44 14.46
CA ARG A 36 -10.61 13.79 13.92
C ARG A 36 -9.94 12.86 14.93
N THR A 37 -9.59 13.39 16.09
CA THR A 37 -8.90 12.66 17.15
C THR A 37 -9.73 11.53 17.75
N LYS A 38 -11.05 11.75 17.90
CA LYS A 38 -11.96 10.70 18.39
C LYS A 38 -12.05 9.53 17.42
N LEU A 39 -12.00 9.79 16.11
CA LEU A 39 -11.96 8.74 15.07
C LEU A 39 -10.67 7.92 15.14
N ILE A 40 -9.52 8.59 15.36
CA ILE A 40 -8.24 7.89 15.53
C ILE A 40 -8.30 6.96 16.74
N VAL A 41 -8.62 7.52 17.92
CA VAL A 41 -8.67 6.76 19.18
C VAL A 41 -9.68 5.61 19.10
N ALA A 42 -10.89 5.87 18.60
CA ALA A 42 -11.92 4.83 18.47
C ALA A 42 -11.53 3.76 17.45
N GLY A 43 -11.00 4.15 16.27
CA GLY A 43 -10.57 3.24 15.22
C GLY A 43 -9.49 2.27 15.68
N GLU A 44 -8.43 2.79 16.28
CA GLU A 44 -7.34 1.97 16.81
C GLU A 44 -7.78 1.08 17.98
N SER A 45 -8.63 1.61 18.89
CA SER A 45 -9.16 0.81 20.00
C SER A 45 -10.02 -0.36 19.52
N ILE A 46 -10.96 -0.10 18.61
CA ILE A 46 -11.83 -1.13 18.04
C ILE A 46 -11.00 -2.14 17.24
N ALA A 47 -10.03 -1.68 16.46
CA ALA A 47 -9.12 -2.55 15.73
C ALA A 47 -8.33 -3.48 16.65
N ALA A 48 -7.78 -2.97 17.76
CA ALA A 48 -7.06 -3.77 18.75
C ALA A 48 -7.94 -4.86 19.39
N VAL A 49 -9.17 -4.50 19.77
CA VAL A 49 -10.15 -5.46 20.32
C VAL A 49 -10.55 -6.49 19.27
N THR A 50 -10.81 -6.06 18.04
CA THR A 50 -11.14 -6.96 16.92
C THR A 50 -9.99 -7.93 16.66
N TYR A 51 -8.74 -7.45 16.70
CA TYR A 51 -7.57 -8.30 16.50
C TYR A 51 -7.45 -9.40 17.57
N LEU A 52 -7.75 -9.07 18.84
CA LEU A 52 -7.81 -10.06 19.91
C LEU A 52 -8.92 -11.08 19.67
N ILE A 53 -10.11 -10.64 19.29
CA ILE A 53 -11.25 -11.52 19.03
C ILE A 53 -10.93 -12.47 17.87
N VAL A 54 -10.37 -11.95 16.78
CA VAL A 54 -9.95 -12.76 15.61
C VAL A 54 -8.95 -13.84 16.03
N PHE A 55 -7.95 -13.48 16.84
CA PHE A 55 -6.98 -14.44 17.35
C PHE A 55 -7.64 -15.55 18.20
N LEU A 56 -8.52 -15.19 19.11
CA LEU A 56 -9.19 -16.16 19.98
C LEU A 56 -10.09 -17.13 19.18
N ILE A 57 -10.84 -16.62 18.21
CA ILE A 57 -11.67 -17.44 17.31
C ILE A 57 -10.77 -18.36 16.49
N HIS A 58 -9.74 -17.83 15.86
CA HIS A 58 -8.79 -18.60 15.04
C HIS A 58 -8.14 -19.74 15.85
N LYS A 59 -7.64 -19.42 17.04
CA LYS A 59 -7.03 -20.42 17.95
C LYS A 59 -8.03 -21.50 18.36
N SER A 60 -9.27 -21.13 18.65
CA SER A 60 -10.32 -22.08 19.01
C SER A 60 -10.65 -23.04 17.85
N LEU A 61 -10.72 -22.51 16.62
CA LEU A 61 -10.98 -23.32 15.41
C LEU A 61 -9.81 -24.26 15.08
N LEU A 62 -8.57 -23.83 15.29
CA LEU A 62 -7.39 -24.70 15.14
C LEU A 62 -7.41 -25.85 16.15
N ASN A 63 -7.78 -25.57 17.41
CA ASN A 63 -7.90 -26.62 18.44
C ASN A 63 -9.00 -27.65 18.12
N LEU A 64 -10.03 -27.26 17.36
CA LEU A 64 -11.08 -28.13 16.85
C LEU A 64 -10.70 -28.83 15.53
N GLN A 65 -9.46 -28.67 15.05
CA GLN A 65 -8.98 -29.19 13.76
C GLN A 65 -9.80 -28.71 12.55
N ALA A 66 -10.44 -27.54 12.68
CA ALA A 66 -11.27 -26.93 11.64
C ALA A 66 -10.43 -25.93 10.79
N ASP A 67 -9.36 -26.39 10.16
CA ASP A 67 -8.35 -25.57 9.48
C ASP A 67 -8.93 -24.63 8.42
N PHE A 68 -9.89 -25.11 7.63
CA PHE A 68 -10.56 -24.28 6.63
C PHE A 68 -11.31 -23.11 7.29
N SER A 69 -12.10 -23.41 8.32
CA SER A 69 -12.85 -22.39 9.07
C SER A 69 -11.91 -21.41 9.80
N ALA A 70 -10.79 -21.91 10.30
CA ALA A 70 -9.74 -21.08 10.90
C ALA A 70 -9.15 -20.09 9.88
N GLY A 71 -8.88 -20.53 8.65
CA GLY A 71 -8.44 -19.65 7.58
C GLY A 71 -9.50 -18.62 7.17
N VAL A 72 -10.76 -19.01 7.03
CA VAL A 72 -11.87 -18.10 6.74
C VAL A 72 -12.05 -17.08 7.86
N SER A 73 -11.91 -17.48 9.13
CA SER A 73 -12.02 -16.55 10.26
C SER A 73 -10.97 -15.46 10.25
N LEU A 74 -9.76 -15.75 9.77
CA LEU A 74 -8.72 -14.74 9.56
C LEU A 74 -9.10 -13.78 8.44
N ILE A 75 -9.52 -14.29 7.28
CA ILE A 75 -9.89 -13.46 6.14
C ILE A 75 -11.00 -12.47 6.53
N VAL A 76 -12.11 -13.00 7.07
CA VAL A 76 -13.25 -12.17 7.46
C VAL A 76 -12.90 -11.25 8.63
N GLY A 77 -12.22 -11.79 9.64
CA GLY A 77 -11.89 -11.04 10.84
C GLY A 77 -10.92 -9.87 10.59
N LEU A 78 -9.88 -10.09 9.77
CA LEU A 78 -8.95 -9.03 9.40
C LEU A 78 -9.60 -7.99 8.48
N SER A 79 -10.51 -8.39 7.59
CA SER A 79 -11.29 -7.43 6.79
C SER A 79 -12.20 -6.54 7.66
N ILE A 80 -12.83 -7.10 8.71
CA ILE A 80 -13.59 -6.31 9.68
C ILE A 80 -12.67 -5.37 10.45
N LEU A 81 -11.49 -5.85 10.87
CA LEU A 81 -10.47 -5.02 11.51
C LEU A 81 -10.09 -3.84 10.61
N GLU A 82 -9.78 -4.10 9.35
CA GLU A 82 -9.35 -3.08 8.39
C GLU A 82 -10.43 -2.05 8.13
N PHE A 83 -11.71 -2.45 8.11
CA PHE A 83 -12.83 -1.53 8.05
C PHE A 83 -12.81 -0.52 9.21
N PHE A 84 -12.56 -0.96 10.44
CA PHE A 84 -12.47 -0.07 11.60
C PHE A 84 -11.13 0.66 11.69
N TRP A 85 -10.01 0.03 11.27
CA TRP A 85 -8.71 0.68 11.16
C TRP A 85 -8.76 1.89 10.24
N SER A 86 -9.47 1.77 9.13
CA SER A 86 -9.65 2.83 8.15
C SER A 86 -10.30 4.10 8.71
N MET A 87 -10.98 3.99 9.86
CA MET A 87 -11.49 5.13 10.62
C MET A 87 -10.34 5.99 11.18
N SER A 88 -9.27 5.33 11.67
CA SER A 88 -8.05 6.01 12.12
C SER A 88 -7.34 6.70 10.97
N ASP A 89 -7.20 6.04 9.81
CA ASP A 89 -6.55 6.61 8.61
C ASP A 89 -7.21 7.92 8.17
N VAL A 90 -8.55 7.93 8.11
CA VAL A 90 -9.32 9.14 7.78
C VAL A 90 -9.10 10.23 8.84
N GLY A 91 -9.11 9.85 10.11
CA GLY A 91 -8.86 10.77 11.23
C GLY A 91 -7.46 11.40 11.12
N TRP A 92 -6.43 10.59 10.88
CA TRP A 92 -5.05 11.03 10.72
C TRP A 92 -4.85 11.95 9.52
N ALA A 93 -5.36 11.58 8.36
CA ALA A 93 -5.24 12.38 7.16
C ALA A 93 -5.88 13.76 7.33
N ALA A 94 -7.07 13.80 7.93
CA ALA A 94 -7.78 15.03 8.20
C ALA A 94 -7.10 15.88 9.29
N LEU A 95 -6.67 15.27 10.40
CA LEU A 95 -5.95 15.96 11.47
C LEU A 95 -4.66 16.60 10.94
N LEU A 96 -3.88 15.85 10.16
CA LEU A 96 -2.64 16.34 9.58
C LEU A 96 -2.89 17.51 8.63
N ALA A 97 -3.95 17.46 7.83
CA ALA A 97 -4.35 18.56 6.97
C ALA A 97 -4.72 19.82 7.78
N ASP A 98 -5.37 19.62 8.94
CA ASP A 98 -5.85 20.70 9.78
C ASP A 98 -4.73 21.37 10.62
N VAL A 99 -3.73 20.60 11.10
CA VAL A 99 -2.63 21.13 11.95
C VAL A 99 -1.41 21.60 11.17
N THR A 100 -1.36 21.41 9.83
CA THR A 100 -0.22 21.80 9.00
C THR A 100 -0.58 22.88 8.00
N THR A 101 0.30 23.86 7.81
CA THR A 101 0.17 24.85 6.75
C THR A 101 0.70 24.30 5.41
N GLY A 102 0.29 24.86 4.28
CA GLY A 102 0.77 24.45 2.96
C GLY A 102 2.30 24.45 2.84
N ARG A 103 2.98 25.36 3.53
CA ARG A 103 4.44 25.50 3.53
C ARG A 103 5.15 24.41 4.36
N THR A 104 4.59 23.97 5.46
CA THR A 104 5.22 23.00 6.39
C THR A 104 4.74 21.57 6.19
N ARG A 105 3.57 21.38 5.57
CA ARG A 105 2.93 20.07 5.39
C ARG A 105 3.84 19.05 4.73
N GLY A 106 4.52 19.42 3.64
CA GLY A 106 5.41 18.52 2.91
C GLY A 106 6.54 17.96 3.79
N SER A 107 7.19 18.84 4.57
CA SER A 107 8.26 18.44 5.48
C SER A 107 7.76 17.53 6.62
N ILE A 108 6.61 17.86 7.21
CA ILE A 108 6.00 17.07 8.30
C ILE A 108 5.56 15.70 7.79
N VAL A 109 4.87 15.64 6.65
CA VAL A 109 4.46 14.37 6.01
C VAL A 109 5.68 13.52 5.65
N GLY A 110 6.74 14.15 5.12
CA GLY A 110 7.99 13.46 4.81
C GLY A 110 8.64 12.84 6.04
N ALA A 111 8.71 13.57 7.15
CA ALA A 111 9.25 13.06 8.42
C ALA A 111 8.40 11.91 8.99
N LEU A 112 7.07 12.04 8.96
CA LEU A 112 6.16 10.99 9.40
C LEU A 112 6.29 9.73 8.55
N ASN A 113 6.36 9.85 7.23
CA ASN A 113 6.55 8.72 6.32
C ASN A 113 7.91 8.04 6.54
N PHE A 114 8.96 8.80 6.84
CA PHE A 114 10.28 8.25 7.18
C PHE A 114 10.21 7.42 8.47
N ILE A 115 9.61 7.97 9.54
CA ILE A 115 9.43 7.26 10.81
C ILE A 115 8.56 6.02 10.64
N ALA A 116 7.46 6.12 9.88
CA ALA A 116 6.59 4.99 9.56
C ALA A 116 7.33 3.88 8.80
N SER A 117 8.21 4.24 7.85
CA SER A 117 9.05 3.28 7.13
C SER A 117 10.06 2.59 8.03
N MET A 118 10.67 3.32 8.96
CA MET A 118 11.54 2.73 9.99
C MET A 118 10.77 1.75 10.88
N GLY A 119 9.59 2.15 11.36
CA GLY A 119 8.72 1.29 12.15
C GLY A 119 8.32 0.02 11.40
N ARG A 120 8.00 0.14 10.12
CA ARG A 120 7.70 -1.01 9.24
C ARG A 120 8.89 -1.97 9.11
N MET A 121 10.09 -1.45 8.88
CA MET A 121 11.31 -2.27 8.80
C MET A 121 11.57 -3.03 10.10
N ILE A 122 11.50 -2.34 11.23
CA ILE A 122 11.64 -2.94 12.56
C ILE A 122 10.56 -4.01 12.76
N GLY A 123 9.30 -3.70 12.47
CA GLY A 123 8.17 -4.63 12.61
C GLY A 123 8.33 -5.89 11.76
N ILE A 124 8.72 -5.78 10.49
CA ILE A 124 8.97 -6.92 9.60
C ILE A 124 10.11 -7.79 10.14
N THR A 125 11.21 -7.18 10.56
CA THR A 125 12.38 -7.91 11.09
C THR A 125 12.00 -8.68 12.37
N PHE A 126 11.34 -8.03 13.33
CA PHE A 126 10.87 -8.68 14.55
C PHE A 126 9.84 -9.78 14.26
N ALA A 127 8.90 -9.53 13.34
CA ALA A 127 7.92 -10.54 12.93
C ALA A 127 8.59 -11.80 12.39
N GLY A 128 9.61 -11.66 11.52
CA GLY A 128 10.34 -12.81 10.99
C GLY A 128 11.12 -13.61 12.03
N ILE A 129 11.73 -12.92 13.01
CA ILE A 129 12.44 -13.60 14.12
C ILE A 129 11.47 -14.34 15.04
N LEU A 130 10.31 -13.74 15.32
CA LEU A 130 9.33 -14.26 16.26
C LEU A 130 8.35 -15.26 15.64
N TYR A 131 8.28 -15.34 14.31
CA TYR A 131 7.36 -16.23 13.61
C TYR A 131 7.69 -17.72 13.84
N GLN A 132 8.96 -18.10 13.83
CA GLN A 132 9.48 -19.43 14.21
C GLN A 132 8.70 -20.58 13.55
N GLY A 133 8.57 -20.57 12.22
CA GLY A 133 7.82 -21.58 11.47
C GLY A 133 6.33 -21.62 11.78
N GLY A 134 5.76 -20.52 12.25
CA GLY A 134 4.34 -20.39 12.60
C GLY A 134 4.02 -20.53 14.09
N GLU A 135 4.96 -20.94 14.93
CA GLU A 135 4.72 -21.09 16.37
C GLU A 135 4.39 -19.75 17.04
N GLY A 136 5.12 -18.67 16.71
CA GLY A 136 4.83 -17.34 17.22
C GLY A 136 3.44 -16.81 16.85
N PHE A 137 2.91 -17.27 15.72
CA PHE A 137 1.53 -17.01 15.28
C PHE A 137 0.54 -17.87 16.06
N ARG A 138 0.74 -19.19 16.13
CA ARG A 138 -0.13 -20.16 16.82
C ARG A 138 -0.25 -19.89 18.31
N GLN A 139 0.84 -19.55 18.97
CA GLN A 139 0.85 -19.20 20.40
C GLN A 139 0.24 -17.84 20.68
N GLY A 140 0.15 -16.98 19.66
CA GLY A 140 -0.40 -15.64 19.76
C GLY A 140 0.61 -14.55 20.11
N THR A 141 1.90 -14.88 20.21
CA THR A 141 2.95 -13.89 20.56
C THR A 141 2.89 -12.67 19.66
N LEU A 142 2.80 -12.87 18.34
CA LEU A 142 2.69 -11.78 17.37
C LEU A 142 1.40 -10.96 17.54
N PHE A 143 0.28 -11.63 17.83
CA PHE A 143 -0.99 -10.94 18.10
C PHE A 143 -0.92 -10.05 19.35
N TYR A 144 -0.38 -10.57 20.46
CA TYR A 144 -0.25 -9.81 21.71
C TYR A 144 0.68 -8.60 21.56
N ILE A 145 1.78 -8.73 20.81
CA ILE A 145 2.68 -7.61 20.52
C ILE A 145 1.92 -6.51 19.75
N VAL A 146 1.22 -6.86 18.68
CA VAL A 146 0.46 -5.88 17.89
C VAL A 146 -0.64 -5.23 18.72
N ILE A 147 -1.41 -5.99 19.50
CA ILE A 147 -2.45 -5.45 20.39
C ILE A 147 -1.85 -4.46 21.38
N THR A 148 -0.72 -4.80 21.99
CA THR A 148 -0.03 -3.93 22.95
C THR A 148 0.45 -2.64 22.30
N MET A 149 1.01 -2.72 21.08
CA MET A 149 1.44 -1.55 20.31
C MET A 149 0.25 -0.65 19.95
N LEU A 150 -0.86 -1.24 19.48
CA LEU A 150 -2.08 -0.50 19.15
C LEU A 150 -2.66 0.21 20.37
N MET A 151 -2.77 -0.49 21.50
CA MET A 151 -3.28 0.10 22.75
C MET A 151 -2.36 1.21 23.27
N THR A 152 -1.05 1.05 23.13
CA THR A 152 -0.06 2.08 23.51
C THR A 152 -0.20 3.32 22.62
N SER A 153 -0.31 3.14 21.30
CA SER A 153 -0.55 4.21 20.32
C SER A 153 -1.85 4.96 20.66
N THR A 154 -2.93 4.20 20.87
CA THR A 154 -4.24 4.75 21.24
C THR A 154 -4.18 5.57 22.53
N LEU A 155 -3.50 5.06 23.57
CA LEU A 155 -3.35 5.76 24.84
C LEU A 155 -2.55 7.07 24.68
N LEU A 156 -1.43 7.02 23.94
CA LEU A 156 -0.63 8.19 23.63
C LEU A 156 -1.46 9.23 22.87
N MET A 157 -2.22 8.80 21.87
CA MET A 157 -3.09 9.70 21.10
C MET A 157 -4.18 10.29 21.97
N TRP A 158 -4.80 9.50 22.84
CA TRP A 158 -5.85 10.00 23.77
C TRP A 158 -5.31 11.02 24.77
N VAL A 159 -4.12 10.80 25.33
CA VAL A 159 -3.47 11.73 26.26
C VAL A 159 -3.08 13.04 25.56
N THR A 160 -2.48 12.94 24.35
CA THR A 160 -2.04 14.11 23.59
C THR A 160 -3.20 14.89 22.99
N SER A 161 -4.33 14.25 22.69
CA SER A 161 -5.50 14.90 22.09
C SER A 161 -6.08 16.01 22.95
N ARG A 162 -6.07 15.83 24.28
CA ARG A 162 -6.53 16.83 25.22
C ARG A 162 -5.74 18.15 25.16
N SER A 163 -4.48 18.08 24.74
CA SER A 163 -3.60 19.22 24.52
C SER A 163 -3.86 19.88 23.16
N THR A 164 -4.19 19.09 22.16
CA THR A 164 -4.36 19.51 20.78
C THR A 164 -5.70 20.22 20.54
N GLU A 165 -6.79 19.80 21.17
CA GLU A 165 -8.09 20.50 21.08
C GLU A 165 -8.00 21.97 21.49
N LYS A 166 -7.20 22.28 22.52
CA LYS A 166 -6.96 23.67 22.95
C LYS A 166 -6.14 24.50 21.96
N SER A 167 -5.29 23.84 21.17
CA SER A 167 -4.47 24.51 20.14
C SER A 167 -5.26 24.79 18.86
N TYR A 168 -6.28 23.98 18.59
CA TYR A 168 -7.15 24.05 17.41
C TYR A 168 -7.96 25.34 17.37
N GLU A 169 -8.61 25.69 18.49
CA GLU A 169 -9.39 26.94 18.60
C GLU A 169 -8.55 28.20 18.32
N LYS A 170 -7.24 28.12 18.52
CA LYS A 170 -6.32 29.22 18.32
C LYS A 170 -5.88 29.36 16.85
N THR A 171 -5.80 28.25 16.10
CA THR A 171 -5.30 28.22 14.70
C THR A 171 -6.41 28.53 13.68
N GLU A 172 -7.66 28.21 13.96
CA GLU A 172 -8.81 28.56 13.08
C GLU A 172 -8.93 30.08 12.89
N ARG A 173 -8.49 30.88 13.84
CA ARG A 173 -8.51 32.36 13.76
C ARG A 173 -7.44 32.96 12.86
N THR A 174 -6.39 32.21 12.49
CA THR A 174 -5.22 32.75 11.76
C THR A 174 -5.17 32.35 10.26
N GLN A 175 -6.00 31.41 9.81
CA GLN A 175 -5.94 30.85 8.45
C GLN A 175 -6.75 31.59 7.37
N THR A 176 -7.33 32.76 7.68
CA THR A 176 -8.25 33.46 6.75
C THR A 176 -7.51 34.29 5.67
N GLU A 177 -6.19 34.32 5.60
CA GLU A 177 -5.45 35.26 4.74
C GLU A 177 -4.37 34.70 3.82
N ASP A 178 -4.28 33.38 3.59
CA ASP A 178 -3.33 32.89 2.57
C ASP A 178 -3.98 32.93 1.18
N THR A 179 -3.65 33.98 0.44
CA THR A 179 -3.98 34.19 -0.98
C THR A 179 -3.60 32.96 -1.82
N VAL A 180 -4.60 32.31 -2.35
CA VAL A 180 -4.47 31.22 -3.33
C VAL A 180 -3.88 31.77 -4.62
N GLU A 181 -2.60 31.52 -4.88
CA GLU A 181 -2.02 31.72 -6.21
C GLU A 181 -2.81 30.92 -7.23
N LYS A 182 -3.55 31.60 -8.08
CA LYS A 182 -4.31 31.00 -9.19
C LYS A 182 -3.31 30.47 -10.23
N SER A 183 -3.01 29.20 -10.18
CA SER A 183 -2.33 28.52 -11.28
C SER A 183 -3.23 28.50 -12.52
N THR A 184 -2.80 29.19 -13.59
CA THR A 184 -3.49 29.29 -14.88
C THR A 184 -3.25 28.10 -15.80
N ALA A 185 -2.81 26.95 -15.29
CA ALA A 185 -2.57 25.76 -16.10
C ALA A 185 -3.88 25.27 -16.73
N LYS A 186 -3.94 25.28 -18.07
CA LYS A 186 -5.09 24.81 -18.84
C LYS A 186 -5.26 23.30 -18.60
N TYR A 187 -6.42 22.90 -18.06
CA TYR A 187 -6.75 21.49 -17.80
C TYR A 187 -6.83 20.70 -19.10
N ASP A 188 -5.93 19.74 -19.27
CA ASP A 188 -6.02 18.76 -20.36
C ASP A 188 -6.67 17.44 -19.83
N SER A 189 -7.98 17.39 -19.96
CA SER A 189 -8.79 16.23 -19.58
C SER A 189 -8.33 14.94 -20.27
N LYS A 190 -7.86 15.03 -21.53
CA LYS A 190 -7.41 13.85 -22.28
C LYS A 190 -6.11 13.28 -21.69
N THR A 191 -5.16 14.15 -21.35
CA THR A 191 -3.91 13.71 -20.69
C THR A 191 -4.18 13.08 -19.32
N TYR A 192 -5.09 13.67 -18.52
CA TYR A 192 -5.48 13.10 -17.23
C TYR A 192 -6.15 11.72 -17.40
N MET A 193 -7.09 11.56 -18.31
CA MET A 193 -7.75 10.27 -18.56
C MET A 193 -6.76 9.18 -19.04
N TRP A 194 -5.82 9.51 -19.92
CA TRP A 194 -4.80 8.57 -20.36
C TRP A 194 -3.81 8.23 -19.25
N PHE A 195 -3.52 9.18 -18.37
CA PHE A 195 -2.69 8.93 -17.19
C PHE A 195 -3.39 7.93 -16.24
N LEU A 196 -4.68 8.13 -15.93
CA LEU A 196 -5.43 7.18 -15.11
C LEU A 196 -5.52 5.79 -15.77
N ALA A 197 -5.80 5.73 -17.07
CA ALA A 197 -5.86 4.45 -17.80
C ALA A 197 -4.53 3.71 -17.77
N SER A 198 -3.41 4.43 -17.91
CA SER A 198 -2.07 3.82 -17.78
C SER A 198 -1.80 3.35 -16.36
N LEU A 199 -2.21 4.13 -15.33
CA LEU A 199 -2.06 3.74 -13.94
C LEU A 199 -2.84 2.49 -13.57
N ILE A 200 -4.07 2.32 -14.06
CA ILE A 200 -4.85 1.10 -13.83
C ILE A 200 -4.06 -0.13 -14.27
N ILE A 201 -3.54 -0.12 -15.50
CA ILE A 201 -2.78 -1.24 -16.06
C ILE A 201 -1.48 -1.47 -15.28
N ILE A 202 -0.75 -0.38 -14.97
CA ILE A 202 0.52 -0.45 -14.22
C ILE A 202 0.29 -1.01 -12.81
N VAL A 203 -0.72 -0.50 -12.09
CA VAL A 203 -0.99 -0.92 -10.71
C VAL A 203 -1.48 -2.37 -10.67
N ILE A 204 -2.36 -2.78 -11.59
CA ILE A 204 -2.78 -4.19 -11.71
C ILE A 204 -1.56 -5.07 -12.00
N GLY A 205 -0.71 -4.70 -12.96
CA GLY A 205 0.50 -5.45 -13.27
C GLY A 205 1.45 -5.57 -12.08
N ALA A 206 1.65 -4.51 -11.32
CA ALA A 206 2.54 -4.54 -10.15
C ALA A 206 1.95 -5.35 -8.98
N ALA A 207 0.65 -5.22 -8.74
CA ALA A 207 -0.01 -5.80 -7.56
C ALA A 207 -0.42 -7.27 -7.74
N CYS A 208 -0.65 -7.72 -8.98
CA CYS A 208 -1.12 -9.09 -9.22
C CYS A 208 -0.16 -10.19 -8.72
N ILE A 209 1.13 -9.88 -8.62
CA ILE A 209 2.14 -10.84 -8.15
C ILE A 209 2.42 -10.77 -6.63
N SER A 210 1.82 -9.87 -5.89
CA SER A 210 2.19 -9.64 -4.48
C SER A 210 2.07 -10.91 -3.61
N GLN A 211 0.97 -11.65 -3.71
CA GLN A 211 0.76 -12.89 -2.97
C GLN A 211 1.54 -14.06 -3.59
N VAL A 212 1.61 -14.12 -4.92
CA VAL A 212 2.40 -15.14 -5.63
C VAL A 212 3.87 -15.06 -5.23
N PHE A 213 4.40 -13.85 -5.07
CA PHE A 213 5.78 -13.61 -4.65
C PHE A 213 6.05 -14.16 -3.23
N LEU A 214 5.14 -13.93 -2.27
CA LEU A 214 5.28 -14.45 -0.92
C LEU A 214 5.28 -15.98 -0.88
N LEU A 215 4.45 -16.62 -1.70
CA LEU A 215 4.42 -18.08 -1.83
C LEU A 215 5.68 -18.61 -2.53
N PHE A 216 6.16 -17.90 -3.56
CA PHE A 216 7.36 -18.28 -4.30
C PHE A 216 8.61 -18.33 -3.43
N ILE A 217 8.82 -17.36 -2.55
CA ILE A 217 10.00 -17.33 -1.69
C ILE A 217 10.02 -18.46 -0.64
N LYS A 218 8.85 -18.97 -0.27
CA LYS A 218 8.70 -20.08 0.67
C LYS A 218 8.67 -21.46 0.01
N LEU A 219 8.67 -21.51 -1.33
CA LEU A 219 8.53 -22.76 -2.04
C LEU A 219 9.72 -23.70 -1.79
N PRO A 220 9.52 -24.95 -1.30
CA PRO A 220 10.60 -25.88 -0.98
C PRO A 220 11.49 -26.24 -2.18
N GLU A 221 10.89 -26.29 -3.38
CA GLU A 221 11.55 -26.61 -4.65
C GLU A 221 12.26 -25.40 -5.26
N GLY A 222 12.09 -24.20 -4.65
CA GLY A 222 12.66 -22.94 -5.10
C GLY A 222 13.70 -22.38 -4.14
N LEU A 223 13.47 -21.16 -3.64
CA LEU A 223 14.38 -20.48 -2.73
C LEU A 223 14.34 -21.09 -1.31
N ASN A 224 13.20 -21.63 -0.90
CA ASN A 224 12.96 -22.20 0.43
C ASN A 224 13.45 -21.28 1.57
N ALA A 225 13.13 -20.00 1.46
CA ALA A 225 13.62 -18.99 2.39
C ALA A 225 13.05 -19.24 3.81
N SER A 226 13.95 -19.18 4.79
CA SER A 226 13.58 -19.16 6.21
C SER A 226 12.83 -17.87 6.56
N ASP A 227 12.15 -17.84 7.71
CA ASP A 227 11.39 -16.67 8.14
C ASP A 227 12.25 -15.39 8.28
N PRO A 228 13.49 -15.44 8.80
CA PRO A 228 14.40 -14.30 8.79
C PRO A 228 14.81 -13.86 7.38
N GLU A 229 15.01 -14.80 6.45
CA GLU A 229 15.35 -14.49 5.06
C GLU A 229 14.19 -13.85 4.29
N GLU A 230 12.96 -14.33 4.52
CA GLU A 230 11.76 -13.67 4.02
C GLU A 230 11.68 -12.22 4.53
N SER A 231 11.87 -12.03 5.83
CA SER A 231 11.89 -10.69 6.43
C SER A 231 12.97 -9.79 5.83
N LEU A 232 14.14 -10.32 5.53
CA LEU A 232 15.22 -9.59 4.86
C LEU A 232 14.79 -9.11 3.47
N ILE A 233 14.16 -9.99 2.69
CA ILE A 233 13.65 -9.65 1.34
C ILE A 233 12.59 -8.54 1.44
N LEU A 234 11.62 -8.67 2.34
CA LEU A 234 10.55 -7.68 2.52
C LEU A 234 11.09 -6.34 3.06
N THR A 235 12.08 -6.39 3.95
CA THR A 235 12.77 -5.20 4.46
C THR A 235 13.53 -4.47 3.35
N ALA A 236 14.17 -5.20 2.42
CA ALA A 236 14.85 -4.62 1.28
C ALA A 236 13.89 -3.79 0.39
N TRP A 237 12.65 -4.24 0.19
CA TRP A 237 11.63 -3.48 -0.54
C TRP A 237 11.30 -2.16 0.17
N THR A 238 11.11 -2.20 1.48
CA THR A 238 10.83 -1.00 2.28
C THR A 238 12.00 -0.02 2.26
N LEU A 239 13.24 -0.54 2.37
CA LEU A 239 14.46 0.27 2.31
C LEU A 239 14.61 0.93 0.94
N GLY A 240 14.42 0.17 -0.15
CA GLY A 240 14.43 0.70 -1.51
C GLY A 240 13.42 1.83 -1.69
N GLY A 241 12.21 1.64 -1.17
CA GLY A 241 11.16 2.66 -1.18
C GLY A 241 11.51 3.91 -0.38
N MET A 242 12.10 3.75 0.80
CA MET A 242 12.53 4.85 1.65
C MET A 242 13.61 5.69 0.95
N LEU A 243 14.61 5.06 0.35
CA LEU A 243 15.68 5.73 -0.41
C LEU A 243 15.12 6.45 -1.64
N ALA A 244 14.19 5.81 -2.36
CA ALA A 244 13.54 6.41 -3.51
C ALA A 244 12.71 7.63 -3.12
N SER A 245 11.92 7.57 -2.05
CA SER A 245 11.06 8.67 -1.63
C SER A 245 11.83 9.93 -1.26
N LEU A 246 13.04 9.78 -0.72
CA LEU A 246 13.93 10.90 -0.40
C LEU A 246 14.55 11.55 -1.65
N SER A 247 14.85 10.75 -2.67
CA SER A 247 15.63 11.16 -3.85
C SER A 247 14.79 11.53 -5.07
N CYS A 248 13.63 10.89 -5.26
CA CYS A 248 12.84 11.04 -6.49
C CYS A 248 12.21 12.42 -6.65
N GLY A 249 11.85 13.13 -5.57
CA GLY A 249 11.32 14.49 -5.63
C GLY A 249 12.33 15.48 -6.21
N PRO A 250 13.49 15.68 -5.56
CA PRO A 250 14.55 16.53 -6.11
C PRO A 250 15.03 16.13 -7.51
N LEU A 251 15.06 14.82 -7.80
CA LEU A 251 15.40 14.33 -9.13
C LEU A 251 14.35 14.73 -10.16
N ALA A 252 13.06 14.60 -9.81
CA ALA A 252 11.95 14.96 -10.68
C ALA A 252 11.89 16.46 -10.97
N ASP A 253 12.29 17.29 -10.02
CA ASP A 253 12.39 18.75 -10.22
C ASP A 253 13.55 19.14 -11.15
N ARG A 254 14.65 18.35 -11.15
CA ARG A 254 15.83 18.62 -12.01
C ARG A 254 15.68 18.13 -13.44
N ILE A 255 15.24 16.87 -13.63
CA ILE A 255 15.22 16.24 -14.97
C ILE A 255 13.80 16.13 -15.56
N GLY A 256 12.78 16.50 -14.79
CA GLY A 256 11.37 16.49 -15.16
C GLY A 256 10.62 15.23 -14.71
N ARG A 257 9.39 15.43 -14.24
CA ARG A 257 8.56 14.36 -13.61
C ARG A 257 8.28 13.19 -14.55
N VAL A 258 7.98 13.46 -15.82
CA VAL A 258 7.71 12.42 -16.83
C VAL A 258 8.90 11.48 -17.01
N LYS A 259 10.12 12.01 -17.04
CA LYS A 259 11.34 11.18 -17.19
C LYS A 259 11.56 10.30 -15.97
N VAL A 260 11.38 10.84 -14.76
CA VAL A 260 11.56 10.08 -13.51
C VAL A 260 10.50 8.98 -13.39
N ILE A 261 9.22 9.28 -13.70
CA ILE A 261 8.17 8.25 -13.76
C ILE A 261 8.55 7.15 -14.77
N THR A 262 9.04 7.52 -15.95
CA THR A 262 9.44 6.55 -16.97
C THR A 262 10.59 5.64 -16.48
N ILE A 263 11.58 6.18 -15.75
CA ILE A 263 12.63 5.37 -15.11
C ILE A 263 12.02 4.39 -14.11
N GLY A 264 11.12 4.84 -13.23
CA GLY A 264 10.39 3.97 -12.30
C GLY A 264 9.61 2.87 -13.03
N LEU A 265 8.92 3.20 -14.11
CA LEU A 265 8.15 2.24 -14.92
C LEU A 265 9.04 1.19 -15.59
N VAL A 266 10.19 1.58 -16.13
CA VAL A 266 11.17 0.65 -16.72
C VAL A 266 11.69 -0.32 -15.64
N LEU A 267 12.04 0.19 -14.46
CA LEU A 267 12.42 -0.68 -13.33
C LEU A 267 11.31 -1.62 -12.91
N ALA A 268 10.05 -1.14 -12.86
CA ALA A 268 8.89 -1.97 -12.54
C ALA A 268 8.72 -3.14 -13.52
N VAL A 269 8.94 -2.92 -14.82
CA VAL A 269 8.87 -3.96 -15.85
C VAL A 269 10.00 -4.98 -15.71
N LEU A 270 11.21 -4.50 -15.40
CA LEU A 270 12.40 -5.35 -15.38
C LEU A 270 12.47 -6.23 -14.12
N THR A 271 12.09 -5.72 -12.96
CA THR A 271 12.30 -6.42 -11.68
C THR A 271 11.60 -7.79 -11.61
N PRO A 272 10.32 -7.98 -12.02
CA PRO A 272 9.68 -9.28 -11.95
C PRO A 272 10.30 -10.31 -12.92
N LEU A 273 10.92 -9.86 -14.03
CA LEU A 273 11.60 -10.77 -14.97
C LEU A 273 12.75 -11.51 -14.30
N PHE A 274 13.41 -10.88 -13.33
CA PHE A 274 14.57 -11.47 -12.65
C PHE A 274 14.19 -12.36 -11.47
N TYR A 275 12.96 -12.30 -10.92
CA TYR A 275 12.59 -13.10 -9.77
C TYR A 275 12.73 -14.61 -10.00
N GLY A 276 12.34 -15.10 -11.18
CA GLY A 276 12.45 -16.50 -11.55
C GLY A 276 13.86 -16.97 -11.92
N LEU A 277 14.81 -16.04 -12.13
CA LEU A 277 16.19 -16.35 -12.48
C LEU A 277 17.13 -16.37 -11.26
N VAL A 278 16.66 -15.86 -10.12
CA VAL A 278 17.46 -15.71 -8.91
C VAL A 278 17.38 -16.97 -8.07
N ILE A 279 18.55 -17.47 -7.66
CA ILE A 279 18.70 -18.72 -6.91
C ILE A 279 19.17 -18.50 -5.47
N ASN A 280 19.34 -17.26 -5.02
CA ASN A 280 19.78 -16.95 -3.67
C ASN A 280 19.06 -15.73 -3.08
N VAL A 281 18.95 -15.73 -1.76
CA VAL A 281 18.25 -14.69 -0.98
C VAL A 281 18.80 -13.28 -1.18
N PRO A 282 20.15 -13.02 -1.13
CA PRO A 282 20.67 -11.67 -1.30
C PRO A 282 20.33 -11.05 -2.68
N ALA A 283 20.43 -11.84 -3.74
CA ALA A 283 20.08 -11.34 -5.07
C ALA A 283 18.58 -11.07 -5.20
N LEU A 284 17.72 -11.93 -4.65
CA LEU A 284 16.27 -11.67 -4.64
C LEU A 284 15.93 -10.43 -3.82
N ALA A 285 16.57 -10.24 -2.66
CA ALA A 285 16.40 -9.04 -1.84
C ALA A 285 16.81 -7.77 -2.61
N LEU A 286 17.90 -7.82 -3.40
CA LEU A 286 18.32 -6.71 -4.25
C LEU A 286 17.25 -6.37 -5.30
N PHE A 287 16.76 -7.36 -6.06
CA PHE A 287 15.74 -7.12 -7.10
C PHE A 287 14.41 -6.68 -6.49
N TYR A 288 14.04 -7.22 -5.34
CA TYR A 288 12.84 -6.79 -4.64
C TYR A 288 13.00 -5.39 -4.03
N GLY A 289 14.18 -5.04 -3.58
CA GLY A 289 14.54 -3.67 -3.19
C GLY A 289 14.43 -2.67 -4.36
N LEU A 290 14.92 -3.05 -5.55
CA LEU A 290 14.75 -2.25 -6.78
C LEU A 290 13.28 -2.12 -7.19
N ASN A 291 12.47 -3.15 -6.97
CA ASN A 291 11.01 -3.07 -7.14
C ASN A 291 10.41 -2.04 -6.17
N GLY A 292 10.85 -2.02 -4.91
CA GLY A 292 10.48 -0.99 -3.95
C GLY A 292 10.83 0.42 -4.42
N VAL A 293 12.03 0.61 -4.97
CA VAL A 293 12.43 1.89 -5.60
C VAL A 293 11.46 2.28 -6.70
N SER A 294 11.14 1.37 -7.62
CA SER A 294 10.25 1.64 -8.74
C SER A 294 8.85 2.03 -8.27
N PHE A 295 8.29 1.28 -7.33
CA PHE A 295 6.96 1.52 -6.76
C PHE A 295 6.87 2.93 -6.16
N TRP A 296 7.81 3.31 -5.31
CA TRP A 296 7.77 4.60 -4.64
C TRP A 296 8.07 5.79 -5.57
N ILE A 297 8.86 5.60 -6.62
CA ILE A 297 9.00 6.60 -7.69
C ILE A 297 7.64 6.84 -8.36
N ILE A 298 6.93 5.77 -8.75
CA ILE A 298 5.64 5.88 -9.40
C ILE A 298 4.61 6.52 -8.48
N GLN A 299 4.57 6.13 -7.21
CA GLN A 299 3.66 6.68 -6.22
C GLN A 299 3.93 8.17 -5.94
N THR A 300 5.15 8.53 -5.60
CA THR A 300 5.51 9.89 -5.17
C THR A 300 5.46 10.88 -6.33
N VAL A 301 6.15 10.53 -7.43
CA VAL A 301 6.23 11.43 -8.59
C VAL A 301 4.94 11.39 -9.41
N GLY A 302 4.25 10.25 -9.45
CA GLY A 302 2.93 10.13 -10.06
C GLY A 302 1.87 10.99 -9.37
N PHE A 303 1.86 11.02 -8.04
CA PHE A 303 0.97 11.88 -7.26
C PHE A 303 1.25 13.37 -7.52
N THR A 304 2.51 13.78 -7.53
CA THR A 304 2.89 15.16 -7.84
C THR A 304 2.57 15.53 -9.29
N PHE A 305 2.79 14.60 -10.24
CA PHE A 305 2.40 14.79 -11.64
C PHE A 305 0.88 14.93 -11.80
N ALA A 306 0.07 14.14 -11.07
CA ALA A 306 -1.37 14.32 -11.01
C ALA A 306 -1.73 15.74 -10.54
N GLY A 307 -1.05 16.23 -9.49
CA GLY A 307 -1.23 17.59 -8.98
C GLY A 307 -0.96 18.70 -9.99
N ASP A 308 -0.02 18.47 -10.93
CA ASP A 308 0.30 19.44 -12.00
C ASP A 308 -0.75 19.51 -13.11
N ILE A 309 -1.42 18.40 -13.38
CA ILE A 309 -2.40 18.32 -14.48
C ILE A 309 -3.83 18.52 -14.00
N ILE A 310 -4.08 18.46 -12.70
CA ILE A 310 -5.40 18.64 -12.08
C ILE A 310 -5.59 20.15 -11.75
N PRO A 311 -6.66 20.79 -12.27
CA PRO A 311 -6.94 22.19 -12.00
C PRO A 311 -7.40 22.39 -10.55
N GLN A 312 -7.15 23.58 -10.00
CA GLN A 312 -7.44 23.89 -8.58
C GLN A 312 -8.93 23.81 -8.24
N ASP A 313 -9.80 24.27 -9.16
CA ASP A 313 -11.27 24.29 -9.01
C ASP A 313 -11.90 22.89 -8.91
N ARG A 314 -11.22 21.83 -9.38
CA ARG A 314 -11.70 20.43 -9.38
C ARG A 314 -10.76 19.49 -8.65
N ARG A 315 -9.82 20.01 -7.89
CA ARG A 315 -8.73 19.24 -7.27
C ARG A 315 -9.26 18.13 -6.37
N GLY A 316 -10.19 18.41 -5.48
CA GLY A 316 -10.75 17.40 -4.59
C GLY A 316 -11.40 16.23 -5.33
N ARG A 317 -12.28 16.53 -6.31
CA ARG A 317 -12.97 15.49 -7.09
C ARG A 317 -12.02 14.64 -7.93
N LEU A 318 -11.04 15.26 -8.60
CA LEU A 318 -10.14 14.52 -9.49
C LEU A 318 -9.10 13.72 -8.70
N PHE A 319 -8.59 14.23 -7.57
CA PHE A 319 -7.74 13.42 -6.69
C PHE A 319 -8.50 12.26 -6.04
N SER A 320 -9.79 12.41 -5.72
CA SER A 320 -10.62 11.29 -5.26
C SER A 320 -10.70 10.18 -6.30
N VAL A 321 -10.85 10.54 -7.59
CA VAL A 321 -10.81 9.56 -8.70
C VAL A 321 -9.44 8.90 -8.82
N TYR A 322 -8.34 9.67 -8.70
CA TYR A 322 -6.98 9.14 -8.70
C TYR A 322 -6.78 8.11 -7.58
N ASN A 323 -7.16 8.46 -6.35
CA ASN A 323 -7.01 7.57 -5.19
C ASN A 323 -7.89 6.31 -5.33
N ALA A 324 -9.12 6.45 -5.85
CA ALA A 324 -9.99 5.31 -6.12
C ALA A 324 -9.37 4.36 -7.18
N VAL A 325 -8.78 4.90 -8.24
CA VAL A 325 -8.07 4.12 -9.26
C VAL A 325 -6.92 3.36 -8.62
N MET A 326 -6.10 4.01 -7.79
CA MET A 326 -4.98 3.36 -7.11
C MET A 326 -5.44 2.22 -6.20
N ALA A 327 -6.43 2.46 -5.34
CA ALA A 327 -6.93 1.47 -4.39
C ALA A 327 -7.62 0.28 -5.06
N LEU A 328 -8.53 0.54 -6.01
CA LEU A 328 -9.28 -0.51 -6.69
C LEU A 328 -8.44 -1.30 -7.69
N SER A 329 -7.36 -0.73 -8.20
CA SER A 329 -6.43 -1.48 -9.05
C SER A 329 -5.46 -2.33 -8.25
N TRP A 330 -5.06 -1.88 -7.04
CA TRP A 330 -4.13 -2.60 -6.19
C TRP A 330 -4.78 -3.81 -5.49
N GLY A 331 -5.84 -3.59 -4.74
CA GLY A 331 -6.48 -4.62 -3.91
C GLY A 331 -6.91 -5.86 -4.69
N PRO A 332 -7.79 -5.73 -5.71
CA PRO A 332 -8.31 -6.89 -6.44
C PRO A 332 -7.33 -7.58 -7.40
N ALA A 333 -6.19 -6.96 -7.72
CA ALA A 333 -5.28 -7.48 -8.74
C ALA A 333 -4.77 -8.90 -8.45
N GLY A 334 -4.43 -9.19 -7.20
CA GLY A 334 -4.00 -10.52 -6.77
C GLY A 334 -5.09 -11.58 -6.96
N LEU A 335 -6.32 -11.25 -6.56
CA LEU A 335 -7.49 -12.14 -6.64
C LEU A 335 -7.99 -12.33 -8.08
N LEU A 336 -8.01 -11.29 -8.88
CA LEU A 336 -8.61 -11.33 -10.22
C LEU A 336 -7.62 -11.77 -11.31
N VAL A 337 -6.32 -11.61 -11.09
CA VAL A 337 -5.30 -11.85 -12.11
C VAL A 337 -4.24 -12.85 -11.61
N GLY A 338 -3.49 -12.51 -10.57
CA GLY A 338 -2.32 -13.27 -10.17
C GLY A 338 -2.62 -14.66 -9.62
N GLY A 339 -3.57 -14.74 -8.67
CA GLY A 339 -4.01 -16.00 -8.09
C GLY A 339 -4.60 -16.96 -9.13
N PRO A 340 -5.67 -16.55 -9.84
CA PRO A 340 -6.30 -17.40 -10.86
C PRO A 340 -5.33 -17.82 -11.97
N LEU A 341 -4.40 -16.96 -12.38
CA LEU A 341 -3.41 -17.30 -13.39
C LEU A 341 -2.44 -18.39 -12.89
N ALA A 342 -1.98 -18.28 -11.64
CA ALA A 342 -1.09 -19.26 -11.04
C ALA A 342 -1.82 -20.60 -10.81
N ASP A 343 -3.04 -20.57 -10.25
CA ASP A 343 -3.84 -21.75 -9.99
C ASP A 343 -4.23 -22.47 -11.30
N PHE A 344 -4.65 -21.75 -12.34
CA PHE A 344 -4.96 -22.30 -13.65
C PHE A 344 -3.76 -23.04 -14.25
N GLN A 345 -2.57 -22.47 -14.16
CA GLN A 345 -1.35 -23.11 -14.67
C GLN A 345 -1.00 -24.38 -13.90
N THR A 346 -1.21 -24.39 -12.60
CA THR A 346 -0.91 -25.53 -11.73
C THR A 346 -1.96 -26.63 -11.88
N GLU A 347 -3.25 -26.29 -11.79
CA GLU A 347 -4.35 -27.24 -11.74
C GLU A 347 -4.79 -27.74 -13.12
N ALA A 348 -4.90 -26.84 -14.10
CA ALA A 348 -5.40 -27.17 -15.43
C ALA A 348 -4.30 -27.57 -16.43
N LEU A 349 -3.11 -26.94 -16.36
CA LEU A 349 -2.00 -27.22 -17.26
C LEU A 349 -0.97 -28.20 -16.67
N GLY A 350 -1.07 -28.53 -15.38
CA GLY A 350 -0.15 -29.47 -14.73
C GLY A 350 1.27 -28.95 -14.54
N PHE A 351 1.48 -27.62 -14.56
CA PHE A 351 2.80 -27.04 -14.31
C PHE A 351 3.16 -27.18 -12.83
N THR A 352 4.47 -27.23 -12.55
CA THR A 352 4.92 -27.15 -11.16
C THR A 352 4.58 -25.77 -10.58
N PRO A 353 4.35 -25.66 -9.24
CA PRO A 353 4.10 -24.38 -8.60
C PRO A 353 5.18 -23.34 -8.90
N GLN A 354 6.45 -23.76 -8.91
CA GLN A 354 7.58 -22.87 -9.27
C GLN A 354 7.43 -22.28 -10.67
N THR A 355 7.15 -23.11 -11.66
CA THR A 355 6.95 -22.68 -13.06
C THR A 355 5.74 -21.75 -13.17
N SER A 356 4.64 -22.07 -12.52
CA SER A 356 3.41 -21.25 -12.52
C SER A 356 3.63 -19.86 -11.91
N TYR A 357 4.40 -19.78 -10.84
CA TYR A 357 4.72 -18.50 -10.19
C TYR A 357 5.65 -17.65 -11.07
N VAL A 358 6.70 -18.26 -11.65
CA VAL A 358 7.62 -17.57 -12.56
C VAL A 358 6.89 -17.06 -13.81
N ASN A 359 6.01 -17.86 -14.39
CA ASN A 359 5.18 -17.43 -15.52
C ASN A 359 4.24 -16.28 -15.14
N THR A 360 3.75 -16.25 -13.89
CA THR A 360 2.93 -15.13 -13.40
C THR A 360 3.77 -13.87 -13.26
N PHE A 361 5.04 -13.94 -12.88
CA PHE A 361 5.96 -12.79 -12.90
C PHE A 361 6.19 -12.26 -14.31
N TYR A 362 6.36 -13.15 -15.30
CA TYR A 362 6.49 -12.74 -16.70
C TYR A 362 5.20 -12.07 -17.21
N ALA A 363 4.04 -12.61 -16.87
CA ALA A 363 2.75 -12.01 -17.22
C ALA A 363 2.61 -10.60 -16.59
N SER A 364 3.00 -10.44 -15.31
CA SER A 364 3.08 -9.13 -14.64
C SER A 364 3.94 -8.14 -15.43
N SER A 365 5.15 -8.55 -15.83
CA SER A 365 6.05 -7.71 -16.61
C SER A 365 5.46 -7.29 -17.95
N ILE A 366 4.73 -8.19 -18.62
CA ILE A 366 4.03 -7.88 -19.89
C ILE A 366 2.94 -6.82 -19.63
N VAL A 367 2.12 -6.98 -18.60
CA VAL A 367 1.07 -6.02 -18.25
C VAL A 367 1.69 -4.65 -17.89
N LEU A 368 2.77 -4.65 -17.11
CA LEU A 368 3.53 -3.44 -16.78
C LEU A 368 4.10 -2.76 -18.01
N ALA A 369 4.63 -3.53 -18.96
CA ALA A 369 5.15 -3.01 -20.22
C ALA A 369 4.05 -2.36 -21.07
N LEU A 370 2.85 -2.97 -21.15
CA LEU A 370 1.69 -2.38 -21.82
C LEU A 370 1.28 -1.05 -21.20
N GLY A 371 1.18 -0.99 -19.88
CA GLY A 371 0.89 0.24 -19.14
C GLY A 371 1.97 1.31 -19.36
N THR A 372 3.25 0.91 -19.36
CA THR A 372 4.39 1.80 -19.63
C THR A 372 4.36 2.36 -21.05
N ILE A 373 4.10 1.53 -22.05
CA ILE A 373 3.96 1.96 -23.45
C ILE A 373 2.79 2.94 -23.59
N LEU A 374 1.66 2.67 -22.94
CA LEU A 374 0.51 3.56 -22.93
C LEU A 374 0.85 4.92 -22.30
N PHE A 375 1.55 4.92 -21.16
CA PHE A 375 2.01 6.14 -20.51
C PHE A 375 2.94 6.95 -21.43
N ILE A 376 3.96 6.32 -21.99
CA ILE A 376 4.93 7.00 -22.87
C ILE A 376 4.25 7.58 -24.11
N THR A 377 3.39 6.80 -24.77
CA THR A 377 2.78 7.22 -26.05
C THR A 377 1.67 8.26 -25.90
N LYS A 378 0.86 8.17 -24.85
CA LYS A 378 -0.33 9.01 -24.67
C LYS A 378 -0.17 10.15 -23.66
N VAL A 379 0.74 10.01 -22.68
CA VAL A 379 0.97 11.01 -21.64
C VAL A 379 2.28 11.77 -21.88
N ALA A 380 3.42 11.05 -21.97
CA ALA A 380 4.72 11.67 -22.07
C ALA A 380 4.87 12.50 -23.37
N ARG A 381 4.51 11.94 -24.53
CA ARG A 381 4.59 12.64 -25.83
C ARG A 381 3.69 13.86 -25.95
N ARG A 382 2.55 13.89 -25.24
CA ARG A 382 1.66 15.07 -25.26
C ARG A 382 2.25 16.25 -24.50
N LYS A 383 2.84 16.01 -23.33
CA LYS A 383 3.45 17.08 -22.55
C LYS A 383 4.70 17.67 -23.21
N THR A 384 5.44 16.88 -24.00
CA THR A 384 6.59 17.37 -24.77
C THR A 384 6.19 18.28 -25.96
N LYS A 385 4.93 18.18 -26.44
CA LYS A 385 4.41 19.03 -27.53
C LYS A 385 3.77 20.33 -27.04
N THR A 386 3.49 20.43 -25.73
CA THR A 386 2.83 21.60 -25.11
C THR A 386 3.80 22.42 -24.23
N ALA A 387 5.02 21.95 -24.01
CA ALA A 387 6.14 22.66 -23.38
C ALA A 387 7.08 23.19 -24.46
#